data_39fd486482af135d015431add95d4b97
#
_entry.id   39fd486482af135d015431add95d4b97
#
_cell.length_a   1.000
_cell.length_b   1.000
_cell.length_c   1.000
_cell.angle_alpha   90.00
_cell.angle_beta   90.00
_cell.angle_gamma   90.00
#
_symmetry.space_group_name_H-M   'P 1'
#
loop_
_entity.id
_entity.type
_entity.pdbx_description
1 polymer ?
#
loop_
_entity_poly.entity_id
_entity_poly.type
_entity_poly.pdbx_seq_one_letter_code
_entity_poly.pdbx_strand_id
1 'polypeptide(L)'
;MRLLGDALGEVIKRSAGDDVFQNIERIRQASKDAKDAKLTEALFEQMRDLDSKQLHLIARGFAQFLNLANIADQQFTTSAAMSERVGAESIVSRTIKELKATVPTSDIERALADLHIDLVLTAHPTEITRRTLIHKHGEIHQCLADLENSHSNDTRTRDRLTDLIAQ
;
A
#
# COMPACT_ATOMS: atom_id res chain seq x y z
N MET A 1 -6.57 -1.45 -4.64
CA MET A 1 -5.91 -2.75 -4.33
C MET A 1 -6.21 -3.85 -5.33
N ARG A 2 -7.49 -4.15 -5.66
CA ARG A 2 -7.81 -5.26 -6.58
C ARG A 2 -7.09 -5.15 -7.93
N LEU A 3 -7.13 -3.97 -8.56
CA LEU A 3 -6.47 -3.70 -9.83
C LEU A 3 -4.96 -4.02 -9.81
N LEU A 4 -4.25 -3.58 -8.76
CA LEU A 4 -2.81 -3.83 -8.60
C LEU A 4 -2.51 -5.32 -8.37
N GLY A 5 -3.36 -6.00 -7.61
CA GLY A 5 -3.25 -7.44 -7.39
C GLY A 5 -3.44 -8.24 -8.69
N ASP A 6 -4.44 -7.87 -9.49
CA ASP A 6 -4.71 -8.51 -10.78
C ASP A 6 -3.55 -8.29 -11.76
N ALA A 7 -3.04 -7.05 -11.86
CA ALA A 7 -1.88 -6.72 -12.70
C ALA A 7 -0.61 -7.47 -12.26
N LEU A 8 -0.33 -7.53 -10.96
CA LEU A 8 0.80 -8.32 -10.43
C LEU A 8 0.64 -9.81 -10.75
N GLY A 9 -0.58 -10.35 -10.61
CA GLY A 9 -0.88 -11.74 -10.93
C GLY A 9 -0.55 -12.07 -12.40
N GLU A 10 -0.93 -11.20 -13.33
CA GLU A 10 -0.61 -11.35 -14.75
C GLU A 10 0.89 -11.30 -15.02
N VAL A 11 1.60 -10.40 -14.33
CA VAL A 11 3.07 -10.29 -14.44
C VAL A 11 3.75 -11.55 -13.92
N ILE A 12 3.31 -12.09 -12.78
CA ILE A 12 3.86 -13.33 -12.19
C ILE A 12 3.62 -14.51 -13.13
N LYS A 13 2.41 -14.68 -13.66
CA LYS A 13 2.11 -15.76 -14.62
C LYS A 13 3.00 -15.71 -15.85
N ARG A 14 3.20 -14.49 -16.39
CA ARG A 14 4.03 -14.28 -17.59
C ARG A 14 5.52 -14.51 -17.34
N SER A 15 6.03 -14.11 -16.18
CA SER A 15 7.47 -14.11 -15.89
C SER A 15 7.96 -15.37 -15.16
N ALA A 16 7.13 -15.96 -14.30
CA ALA A 16 7.49 -17.08 -13.42
C ALA A 16 6.68 -18.37 -13.70
N GLY A 17 5.60 -18.26 -14.48
CA GLY A 17 4.72 -19.37 -14.82
C GLY A 17 3.49 -19.47 -13.93
N ASP A 18 2.48 -20.19 -14.43
CA ASP A 18 1.20 -20.36 -13.73
C ASP A 18 1.34 -21.15 -12.43
N ASP A 19 2.24 -22.12 -12.38
CA ASP A 19 2.50 -22.93 -11.18
C ASP A 19 2.94 -22.07 -9.98
N VAL A 20 3.84 -21.10 -10.22
CA VAL A 20 4.29 -20.16 -9.18
C VAL A 20 3.13 -19.25 -8.74
N PHE A 21 2.33 -18.77 -9.69
CA PHE A 21 1.15 -17.98 -9.37
C PHE A 21 0.15 -18.77 -8.51
N GLN A 22 -0.16 -20.02 -8.86
CA GLN A 22 -1.06 -20.88 -8.10
C GLN A 22 -0.54 -21.15 -6.68
N ASN A 23 0.78 -21.34 -6.52
CA ASN A 23 1.39 -21.50 -5.21
C ASN A 23 1.24 -20.23 -4.36
N ILE A 24 1.45 -19.04 -4.93
CA ILE A 24 1.25 -17.75 -4.26
C ILE A 24 -0.21 -17.61 -3.81
N GLU A 25 -1.18 -17.89 -4.69
CA GLU A 25 -2.60 -17.77 -4.37
C GLU A 25 -3.03 -18.76 -3.28
N ARG A 26 -2.51 -19.99 -3.30
CA ARG A 26 -2.77 -21.00 -2.26
C ARG A 26 -2.26 -20.53 -0.90
N ILE A 27 -1.02 -20.04 -0.85
CA ILE A 27 -0.41 -19.53 0.38
C ILE A 27 -1.17 -18.29 0.88
N ARG A 28 -1.53 -17.38 -0.02
CA ARG A 28 -2.31 -16.18 0.30
C ARG A 28 -3.68 -16.54 0.89
N GLN A 29 -4.37 -17.50 0.31
CA GLN A 29 -5.67 -17.95 0.81
C GLN A 29 -5.52 -18.63 2.16
N ALA A 30 -4.59 -19.57 2.30
CA ALA A 30 -4.32 -20.23 3.56
C ALA A 30 -3.95 -19.24 4.67
N SER A 31 -3.17 -18.19 4.35
CA SER A 31 -2.81 -17.14 5.31
C SER A 31 -4.00 -16.29 5.77
N LYS A 32 -5.00 -16.06 4.90
CA LYS A 32 -6.24 -15.36 5.29
C LYS A 32 -7.10 -16.18 6.23
N ASP A 33 -7.15 -17.49 6.01
CA ASP A 33 -7.94 -18.41 6.77
C ASP A 33 -7.23 -18.80 8.09
N ALA A 34 -5.91 -18.56 8.18
CA ALA A 34 -5.06 -18.88 9.32
C ALA A 34 -5.30 -17.91 10.50
N LYS A 35 -6.40 -18.12 11.21
CA LYS A 35 -6.64 -17.50 12.53
C LYS A 35 -6.17 -18.39 13.68
N ASP A 36 -5.63 -19.56 13.40
CA ASP A 36 -5.29 -20.60 14.38
C ASP A 36 -3.88 -21.17 14.16
N ALA A 37 -3.18 -21.54 15.25
CA ALA A 37 -1.83 -22.11 15.21
C ALA A 37 -1.73 -23.38 14.36
N LYS A 38 -2.79 -24.20 14.29
CA LYS A 38 -2.85 -25.41 13.45
C LYS A 38 -2.81 -25.12 11.95
N LEU A 39 -3.40 -24.01 11.52
CA LEU A 39 -3.36 -23.57 10.11
C LEU A 39 -1.99 -23.04 9.72
N THR A 40 -1.26 -22.45 10.67
CA THR A 40 0.14 -22.03 10.47
C THR A 40 1.05 -23.25 10.23
N GLU A 41 0.87 -24.34 10.97
CA GLU A 41 1.61 -25.60 10.77
C GLU A 41 1.33 -26.19 9.38
N ALA A 42 0.06 -26.26 8.97
CA ALA A 42 -0.32 -26.74 7.63
C ALA A 42 0.30 -25.90 6.51
N LEU A 43 0.44 -24.59 6.73
CA LEU A 43 1.10 -23.68 5.79
C LEU A 43 2.60 -23.99 5.68
N PHE A 44 3.28 -24.24 6.80
CA PHE A 44 4.69 -24.64 6.83
C PHE A 44 4.92 -25.97 6.12
N GLU A 45 4.05 -26.96 6.31
CA GLU A 45 4.13 -28.23 5.60
C GLU A 45 4.02 -28.05 4.08
N GLN A 46 3.08 -27.22 3.62
CA GLN A 46 2.94 -26.89 2.19
C GLN A 46 4.18 -26.19 1.60
N MET A 47 4.88 -25.40 2.41
CA MET A 47 6.09 -24.70 1.97
C MET A 47 7.34 -25.58 2.01
N ARG A 48 7.34 -26.64 2.82
CA ARG A 48 8.47 -27.57 2.97
C ARG A 48 8.77 -28.32 1.69
N ASP A 49 7.75 -28.64 0.89
CA ASP A 49 7.87 -29.39 -0.36
C ASP A 49 8.34 -28.52 -1.54
N LEU A 50 8.45 -27.21 -1.35
CA LEU A 50 8.89 -26.28 -2.38
C LEU A 50 10.42 -26.20 -2.41
N ASP A 51 10.98 -26.18 -3.61
CA ASP A 51 12.42 -25.94 -3.77
C ASP A 51 12.80 -24.47 -3.47
N SER A 52 14.10 -24.23 -3.27
CA SER A 52 14.62 -22.90 -2.94
C SER A 52 14.31 -21.85 -4.00
N LYS A 53 14.23 -22.23 -5.28
CA LYS A 53 13.90 -21.32 -6.39
C LYS A 53 12.44 -20.92 -6.33
N GLN A 54 11.54 -21.87 -6.08
CA GLN A 54 10.10 -21.63 -5.91
C GLN A 54 9.85 -20.74 -4.70
N LEU A 55 10.48 -21.04 -3.55
CA LEU A 55 10.38 -20.22 -2.34
C LEU A 55 10.84 -18.78 -2.59
N HIS A 56 11.95 -18.59 -3.32
CA HIS A 56 12.46 -17.27 -3.67
C HIS A 56 11.46 -16.49 -4.55
N LEU A 57 10.87 -17.13 -5.56
CA LEU A 57 9.88 -16.49 -6.43
C LEU A 57 8.60 -16.11 -5.67
N ILE A 58 8.14 -16.98 -4.77
CA ILE A 58 6.98 -16.73 -3.90
C ILE A 58 7.26 -15.55 -2.97
N ALA A 59 8.39 -15.57 -2.27
CA ALA A 59 8.78 -14.48 -1.36
C ALA A 59 8.88 -13.12 -2.11
N ARG A 60 9.44 -13.14 -3.32
CA ARG A 60 9.50 -11.95 -4.19
C ARG A 60 8.11 -11.47 -4.60
N GLY A 61 7.20 -12.38 -4.94
CA GLY A 61 5.81 -12.04 -5.27
C GLY A 61 5.09 -11.35 -4.09
N PHE A 62 5.23 -11.88 -2.88
CA PHE A 62 4.67 -11.26 -1.68
C PHE A 62 5.30 -9.90 -1.37
N ALA A 63 6.63 -9.77 -1.50
CA ALA A 63 7.31 -8.48 -1.30
C ALA A 63 6.79 -7.41 -2.26
N GLN A 64 6.62 -7.74 -3.54
CA GLN A 64 6.03 -6.83 -4.52
C GLN A 64 4.56 -6.51 -4.21
N PHE A 65 3.78 -7.50 -3.79
CA PHE A 65 2.40 -7.26 -3.37
C PHE A 65 2.33 -6.25 -2.21
N LEU A 66 3.19 -6.39 -1.20
CA LEU A 66 3.23 -5.46 -0.07
C LEU A 66 3.65 -4.05 -0.48
N ASN A 67 4.62 -3.92 -1.40
CA ASN A 67 5.01 -2.63 -1.96
C ASN A 67 3.83 -1.95 -2.69
N LEU A 68 3.11 -2.70 -3.53
CA LEU A 68 1.94 -2.19 -4.23
C LEU A 68 0.79 -1.87 -3.27
N ALA A 69 0.64 -2.63 -2.19
CA ALA A 69 -0.33 -2.36 -1.13
C ALA A 69 -0.05 -1.02 -0.45
N ASN A 70 1.21 -0.75 -0.12
CA ASN A 70 1.62 0.52 0.47
C ASN A 70 1.36 1.70 -0.47
N ILE A 71 1.65 1.55 -1.78
CA ILE A 71 1.36 2.60 -2.77
C ILE A 71 -0.15 2.88 -2.85
N ALA A 72 -0.98 1.83 -2.86
CA ALA A 72 -2.43 1.98 -2.88
C ALA A 72 -2.97 2.64 -1.61
N ASP A 73 -2.43 2.30 -0.46
CA ASP A 73 -2.82 2.90 0.83
C ASP A 73 -2.44 4.39 0.88
N GLN A 74 -1.23 4.73 0.44
CA GLN A 74 -0.80 6.13 0.32
C GLN A 74 -1.71 6.92 -0.63
N GLN A 75 -2.06 6.36 -1.80
CA GLN A 75 -2.99 7.00 -2.74
C GLN A 75 -4.35 7.22 -2.09
N PHE A 76 -4.92 6.19 -1.46
CA PHE A 76 -6.22 6.29 -0.80
C PHE A 76 -6.22 7.36 0.29
N THR A 77 -5.20 7.38 1.14
CA THR A 77 -5.05 8.38 2.22
C THR A 77 -4.94 9.79 1.66
N THR A 78 -4.17 9.96 0.58
CA THR A 78 -4.01 11.27 -0.08
C THR A 78 -5.32 11.72 -0.72
N SER A 79 -6.02 10.86 -1.44
CA SER A 79 -7.32 11.16 -2.07
C SER A 79 -8.39 11.50 -1.04
N ALA A 80 -8.45 10.74 0.07
CA ALA A 80 -9.36 11.01 1.18
C ALA A 80 -9.08 12.38 1.81
N ALA A 81 -7.82 12.70 2.09
CA ALA A 81 -7.42 13.99 2.63
C ALA A 81 -7.72 15.17 1.68
N MET A 82 -7.59 14.96 0.37
CA MET A 82 -7.95 15.96 -0.64
C MET A 82 -9.48 16.16 -0.70
N SER A 83 -10.27 15.09 -0.65
CA SER A 83 -11.75 15.15 -0.62
C SER A 83 -12.25 15.86 0.64
N GLU A 84 -11.64 15.61 1.79
CA GLU A 84 -11.96 16.30 3.04
C GLU A 84 -11.68 17.80 2.95
N ARG A 85 -10.64 18.22 2.21
CA ARG A 85 -10.34 19.65 2.00
C ARG A 85 -11.38 20.37 1.14
N VAL A 86 -12.10 19.66 0.29
CA VAL A 86 -13.06 20.25 -0.67
C VAL A 86 -14.47 20.36 -0.09
N GLY A 87 -14.84 19.61 0.94
CA GLY A 87 -16.22 19.62 1.42
C GLY A 87 -16.46 19.19 2.87
N ALA A 88 -15.50 18.61 3.54
CA ALA A 88 -15.62 18.18 4.92
C ALA A 88 -14.76 19.06 5.84
N GLU A 89 -15.24 19.24 7.06
CA GLU A 89 -14.48 19.89 8.12
C GLU A 89 -13.20 19.10 8.41
N SER A 90 -12.05 19.79 8.35
CA SER A 90 -10.76 19.12 8.63
C SER A 90 -10.74 18.54 10.05
N ILE A 91 -9.98 17.47 10.26
CA ILE A 91 -9.77 16.86 11.60
C ILE A 91 -9.39 17.94 12.61
N VAL A 92 -8.48 18.86 12.22
CA VAL A 92 -8.06 19.99 13.07
C VAL A 92 -9.23 20.88 13.44
N SER A 93 -10.07 21.28 12.44
CA SER A 93 -11.24 22.14 12.70
C SER A 93 -12.23 21.47 13.63
N ARG A 94 -12.48 20.16 13.45
CA ARG A 94 -13.37 19.39 14.33
C ARG A 94 -12.81 19.32 15.74
N THR A 95 -11.51 18.96 15.90
CA THR A 95 -10.87 18.91 17.19
C THR A 95 -10.91 20.25 17.93
N ILE A 96 -10.65 21.36 17.22
CA ILE A 96 -10.74 22.69 17.83
C ILE A 96 -12.17 23.03 18.25
N LYS A 97 -13.19 22.64 17.47
CA LYS A 97 -14.59 22.83 17.89
C LYS A 97 -14.96 22.02 19.13
N GLU A 98 -14.54 20.77 19.20
CA GLU A 98 -14.74 19.91 20.36
C GLU A 98 -14.05 20.48 21.61
N LEU A 99 -12.81 20.95 21.48
CA LEU A 99 -12.08 21.62 22.55
C LEU A 99 -12.77 22.90 23.03
N LYS A 100 -13.27 23.73 22.13
CA LYS A 100 -13.99 24.97 22.46
C LYS A 100 -15.29 24.71 23.24
N ALA A 101 -15.86 23.52 23.17
CA ALA A 101 -17.04 23.16 23.93
C ALA A 101 -16.72 22.85 25.41
N THR A 102 -15.46 22.54 25.75
CA THR A 102 -15.05 22.07 27.08
C THR A 102 -13.93 22.89 27.72
N VAL A 103 -13.19 23.67 26.93
CA VAL A 103 -12.00 24.41 27.35
C VAL A 103 -12.18 25.89 27.00
N PRO A 104 -11.83 26.85 27.89
CA PRO A 104 -11.80 28.27 27.60
C PRO A 104 -10.91 28.59 26.38
N THR A 105 -11.38 29.48 25.51
CA THR A 105 -10.65 29.86 24.28
C THR A 105 -9.25 30.38 24.58
N SER A 106 -9.07 31.15 25.69
CA SER A 106 -7.77 31.67 26.13
C SER A 106 -6.75 30.56 26.46
N ASP A 107 -7.22 29.42 26.96
CA ASP A 107 -6.33 28.29 27.29
C ASP A 107 -5.94 27.53 26.04
N ILE A 108 -6.87 27.41 25.06
CA ILE A 108 -6.57 26.84 23.73
C ILE A 108 -5.54 27.73 23.01
N GLU A 109 -5.73 29.06 23.00
CA GLU A 109 -4.81 30.01 22.37
C GLU A 109 -3.41 29.95 23.00
N ARG A 110 -3.32 29.85 24.33
CA ARG A 110 -2.07 29.70 25.04
C ARG A 110 -1.38 28.37 24.65
N ALA A 111 -2.11 27.26 24.66
CA ALA A 111 -1.58 25.95 24.29
C ALA A 111 -1.07 25.92 22.84
N LEU A 112 -1.78 26.60 21.92
CA LEU A 112 -1.33 26.73 20.52
C LEU A 112 -0.10 27.62 20.36
N ALA A 113 0.01 28.68 21.16
CA ALA A 113 1.18 29.56 21.16
C ALA A 113 2.43 28.85 21.69
N ASP A 114 2.25 27.95 22.64
CA ASP A 114 3.33 27.14 23.24
C ASP A 114 3.60 25.85 22.49
N LEU A 115 2.81 25.53 21.44
CA LEU A 115 2.96 24.32 20.66
C LEU A 115 4.26 24.33 19.86
N HIS A 116 5.14 23.38 20.15
CA HIS A 116 6.38 23.16 19.43
C HIS A 116 6.34 21.79 18.74
N ILE A 117 6.65 21.75 17.44
CA ILE A 117 6.67 20.53 16.64
C ILE A 117 8.06 20.37 16.03
N ASP A 118 8.82 19.38 16.50
CA ASP A 118 10.10 19.03 15.94
C ASP A 118 9.95 17.91 14.89
N LEU A 119 10.30 18.23 13.66
CA LEU A 119 10.37 17.24 12.59
C LEU A 119 11.77 16.64 12.54
N VAL A 120 11.90 15.40 12.98
CA VAL A 120 13.17 14.66 12.93
C VAL A 120 13.21 13.82 11.66
N LEU A 121 14.05 14.21 10.71
CA LEU A 121 14.32 13.46 9.49
C LEU A 121 15.52 12.54 9.75
N THR A 122 15.26 11.24 9.81
CA THR A 122 16.32 10.22 9.93
C THR A 122 16.48 9.46 8.63
N ALA A 123 17.71 9.35 8.12
CA ALA A 123 18.03 8.41 7.06
C ALA A 123 18.21 7.01 7.69
N HIS A 124 17.31 6.06 7.37
CA HIS A 124 17.46 4.69 7.81
C HIS A 124 18.38 3.94 6.84
N PRO A 125 19.61 3.56 7.23
CA PRO A 125 20.57 2.95 6.29
C PRO A 125 20.14 1.57 5.76
N THR A 126 19.12 0.94 6.40
CA THR A 126 18.54 -0.33 5.96
C THR A 126 17.49 -0.17 4.86
N GLU A 127 17.00 1.04 4.61
CA GLU A 127 16.01 1.35 3.58
C GLU A 127 16.64 1.98 2.34
N ILE A 128 17.78 1.45 1.89
CA ILE A 128 18.39 1.89 0.63
C ILE A 128 17.58 1.33 -0.54
N THR A 129 16.51 2.03 -0.87
CA THR A 129 15.73 1.75 -2.06
C THR A 129 16.44 2.35 -3.28
N ARG A 130 16.65 1.52 -4.32
CA ARG A 130 17.25 2.00 -5.57
C ARG A 130 16.42 3.14 -6.14
N ARG A 131 17.09 4.21 -6.59
CA ARG A 131 16.43 5.39 -7.18
C ARG A 131 15.46 5.04 -8.32
N THR A 132 15.78 4.02 -9.11
CA THR A 132 14.91 3.51 -10.18
C THR A 132 13.60 2.94 -9.61
N LEU A 133 13.63 2.26 -8.47
CA LEU A 133 12.44 1.71 -7.83
C LEU A 133 11.55 2.84 -7.26
N ILE A 134 12.16 3.85 -6.64
CA ILE A 134 11.43 5.04 -6.17
C ILE A 134 10.73 5.75 -7.33
N HIS A 135 11.42 5.91 -8.47
CA HIS A 135 10.83 6.50 -9.67
C HIS A 135 9.63 5.69 -10.18
N LYS A 136 9.77 4.36 -10.28
CA LYS A 136 8.68 3.48 -10.71
C LYS A 136 7.49 3.50 -9.76
N HIS A 137 7.72 3.53 -8.45
CA HIS A 137 6.64 3.69 -7.48
C HIS A 137 5.89 5.02 -7.68
N GLY A 138 6.63 6.10 -7.98
CA GLY A 138 6.03 7.40 -8.33
C GLY A 138 5.18 7.35 -9.60
N GLU A 139 5.64 6.64 -10.64
CA GLU A 139 4.86 6.45 -11.87
C GLU A 139 3.60 5.60 -11.64
N ILE A 140 3.69 4.54 -10.83
CA ILE A 140 2.52 3.72 -10.44
C ILE A 140 1.51 4.59 -9.67
N HIS A 141 1.98 5.39 -8.72
CA HIS A 141 1.13 6.31 -7.95
C HIS A 141 0.42 7.31 -8.88
N GLN A 142 1.13 7.88 -9.86
CA GLN A 142 0.53 8.79 -10.84
C GLN A 142 -0.54 8.09 -11.70
N CYS A 143 -0.28 6.86 -12.17
CA CYS A 143 -1.28 6.09 -12.91
C CYS A 143 -2.55 5.82 -12.08
N LEU A 144 -2.42 5.57 -10.79
CA LEU A 144 -3.58 5.38 -9.90
C LEU A 144 -4.37 6.69 -9.75
N ALA A 145 -3.69 7.82 -9.57
CA ALA A 145 -4.32 9.14 -9.50
C ALA A 145 -5.08 9.48 -10.79
N ASP A 146 -4.48 9.19 -11.96
CA ASP A 146 -5.10 9.41 -13.27
C ASP A 146 -6.36 8.54 -13.44
N LEU A 147 -6.34 7.29 -12.98
CA LEU A 147 -7.50 6.38 -13.01
C LEU A 147 -8.64 6.85 -12.09
N GLU A 148 -8.34 7.41 -10.92
CA GLU A 148 -9.33 8.00 -10.02
C GLU A 148 -10.00 9.23 -10.65
N ASN A 149 -9.20 10.10 -11.28
CA ASN A 149 -9.70 11.36 -11.85
C ASN A 149 -10.45 11.17 -13.17
N SER A 150 -10.15 10.12 -13.93
CA SER A 150 -10.71 9.96 -15.29
C SER A 150 -12.13 9.40 -15.34
N HIS A 151 -12.73 8.96 -14.25
CA HIS A 151 -14.08 8.34 -14.20
C HIS A 151 -14.33 7.29 -15.30
N SER A 152 -13.32 6.94 -16.07
CA SER A 152 -13.41 6.06 -17.23
C SER A 152 -12.54 4.83 -17.07
N ASN A 153 -12.99 3.76 -17.67
CA ASN A 153 -12.30 2.48 -17.78
C ASN A 153 -11.12 2.64 -18.77
N ASP A 154 -10.16 3.52 -18.46
CA ASP A 154 -9.04 3.81 -19.35
C ASP A 154 -8.10 2.59 -19.44
N THR A 155 -8.33 1.80 -20.48
CA THR A 155 -7.56 0.60 -20.80
C THR A 155 -6.08 0.93 -20.96
N ARG A 156 -5.76 2.07 -21.57
CA ARG A 156 -4.38 2.50 -21.82
C ARG A 156 -3.60 2.74 -20.52
N THR A 157 -4.22 3.38 -19.55
CA THR A 157 -3.60 3.62 -18.23
C THR A 157 -3.42 2.30 -17.45
N ARG A 158 -4.37 1.35 -17.60
CA ARG A 158 -4.25 0.01 -17.02
C ARG A 158 -3.12 -0.80 -17.65
N ASP A 159 -2.98 -0.77 -18.96
CA ASP A 159 -1.89 -1.45 -19.68
C ASP A 159 -0.53 -0.87 -19.23
N ARG A 160 -0.42 0.46 -19.18
CA ARG A 160 0.78 1.14 -18.66
C ARG A 160 1.11 0.72 -17.22
N LEU A 161 0.10 0.61 -16.35
CA LEU A 161 0.27 0.16 -14.98
C LEU A 161 0.84 -1.27 -14.92
N THR A 162 0.32 -2.15 -15.75
CA THR A 162 0.81 -3.55 -15.85
C THR A 162 2.25 -3.59 -16.35
N ASP A 163 2.60 -2.77 -17.33
CA ASP A 163 3.97 -2.68 -17.85
C ASP A 163 4.96 -2.14 -16.80
N LEU A 164 4.55 -1.16 -16.00
CA LEU A 164 5.37 -0.63 -14.90
C LEU A 164 5.62 -1.67 -13.80
N ILE A 165 4.65 -2.52 -13.51
CA ILE A 165 4.79 -3.60 -12.53
C ILE A 165 5.68 -4.73 -13.06
N ALA A 166 5.72 -4.94 -14.39
CA ALA A 166 6.52 -5.97 -15.05
C ALA A 166 8.03 -5.67 -15.11
N GLN A 167 8.41 -4.42 -14.98
CA GLN A 167 9.81 -3.95 -15.03
C GLN A 167 10.54 -4.08 -13.70
#